data_c00ec14c6fd8cbad3dea8c8be2430f4f
#
_entry.id   c00ec14c6fd8cbad3dea8c8be2430f4f
#
_cell.length_a   1.000
_cell.length_b   1.000
_cell.length_c   1.000
_cell.angle_alpha   90.00
_cell.angle_beta   90.00
_cell.angle_gamma   90.00
#
_symmetry.space_group_name_H-M   'P 1'
#
loop_
_entity.id
_entity.type
_entity.pdbx_description
1 polymer ?
#
loop_
_entity_poly.entity_id
_entity_poly.type
_entity_poly.pdbx_seq_one_letter_code
_entity_poly.pdbx_strand_id
1 'polypeptide(L)'
;MIEVRNLTKVFDTRGQVVRAVDDVSTTVAKGEVVVVIGPSGSGKSTFLRCLNGLEAFDSGSVSIDGLDLANPKTDINAYRREVGMVFQHFNLFPHMTVLENLCLAQKIVRKRGKVEREEKARALLAKVGIGQKVNEYPSRLSGGQQQRVAIARALCMDPKVMLFDEPTSALDPEMVGEVLEVMKTLAEEGMTMVCVTHEMGFAREVSDRVLFFDHGKLLEDAAPVQFFEQPNDPRAQAFLRQVL
;
A
#
# COMPACT_ATOMS: atom_id res chain seq x y z
N MET A 1 -5.75 2.29 14.82
CA MET A 1 -6.12 1.41 13.70
C MET A 1 -4.98 0.43 13.38
N ILE A 2 -3.80 0.92 13.00
CA ILE A 2 -2.57 0.10 12.89
C ILE A 2 -1.66 0.45 14.06
N GLU A 3 -1.05 -0.54 14.68
CA GLU A 3 -0.03 -0.34 15.70
C GLU A 3 1.17 -1.23 15.40
N VAL A 4 2.36 -0.62 15.35
CA VAL A 4 3.64 -1.27 15.13
C VAL A 4 4.54 -0.97 16.30
N ARG A 5 5.12 -2.00 16.93
CA ARG A 5 6.01 -1.87 18.08
C ARG A 5 7.29 -2.66 17.87
N ASN A 6 8.42 -1.95 17.92
CA ASN A 6 9.79 -2.50 17.87
C ASN A 6 9.98 -3.53 16.74
N LEU A 7 9.36 -3.25 15.58
CA LEU A 7 9.38 -4.14 14.42
C LEU A 7 10.79 -4.27 13.87
N THR A 8 11.28 -5.51 13.79
CA THR A 8 12.58 -5.80 13.21
C THR A 8 12.48 -6.93 12.19
N LYS A 9 13.08 -6.72 11.02
CA LYS A 9 13.24 -7.73 9.97
C LYS A 9 14.65 -7.78 9.49
N VAL A 10 15.23 -8.97 9.53
CA VAL A 10 16.62 -9.26 9.12
C VAL A 10 16.58 -10.27 7.97
N PHE A 11 17.36 -10.02 6.95
CA PHE A 11 17.63 -11.00 5.90
C PHE A 11 19.09 -11.48 6.03
N ASP A 12 19.27 -12.78 6.06
CA ASP A 12 20.59 -13.40 5.92
C ASP A 12 20.77 -13.90 4.49
N THR A 13 21.61 -13.22 3.73
CA THR A 13 21.86 -13.56 2.33
C THR A 13 23.33 -13.91 2.18
N ARG A 14 23.64 -15.20 2.13
CA ARG A 14 24.99 -15.74 1.90
C ARG A 14 26.05 -15.19 2.88
N GLY A 15 25.70 -15.08 4.17
CA GLY A 15 26.59 -14.58 5.22
C GLY A 15 26.65 -13.07 5.37
N GLN A 16 25.85 -12.33 4.59
CA GLN A 16 25.63 -10.90 4.79
C GLN A 16 24.28 -10.68 5.49
N VAL A 17 24.34 -10.18 6.71
CA VAL A 17 23.15 -9.84 7.51
C VAL A 17 22.70 -8.42 7.17
N VAL A 18 21.49 -8.29 6.62
CA VAL A 18 20.87 -7.00 6.29
C VAL A 18 19.66 -6.77 7.18
N ARG A 19 19.70 -5.77 8.04
CA ARG A 19 18.54 -5.30 8.81
C ARG A 19 17.69 -4.41 7.93
N ALA A 20 16.71 -5.01 7.27
CA ALA A 20 15.82 -4.29 6.36
C ALA A 20 14.79 -3.43 7.09
N VAL A 21 14.38 -3.81 8.31
CA VAL A 21 13.63 -3.00 9.28
C VAL A 21 14.31 -3.18 10.62
N ASP A 22 14.64 -2.09 11.30
CA ASP A 22 15.44 -2.08 12.52
C ASP A 22 14.74 -1.24 13.60
N ASP A 23 14.05 -1.92 14.51
CA ASP A 23 13.39 -1.35 15.71
C ASP A 23 12.37 -0.24 15.40
N VAL A 24 11.52 -0.45 14.40
CA VAL A 24 10.54 0.55 13.95
C VAL A 24 9.27 0.47 14.80
N SER A 25 8.86 1.60 15.38
CA SER A 25 7.58 1.75 16.07
C SER A 25 6.82 2.95 15.50
N THR A 26 5.55 2.75 15.16
CA THR A 26 4.65 3.81 14.69
C THR A 26 3.18 3.36 14.84
N THR A 27 2.27 4.31 14.72
CA THR A 27 0.82 4.04 14.72
C THR A 27 0.18 4.72 13.52
N VAL A 28 -0.95 4.19 13.03
CA VAL A 28 -1.78 4.85 12.04
C VAL A 28 -3.22 4.91 12.55
N ALA A 29 -3.78 6.08 12.61
CA ALA A 29 -5.16 6.29 13.03
C ALA A 29 -6.15 5.84 11.94
N LYS A 30 -7.42 5.68 12.29
CA LYS A 30 -8.47 5.40 11.30
C LYS A 30 -8.69 6.64 10.42
N GLY A 31 -8.71 6.44 9.10
CA GLY A 31 -8.85 7.50 8.11
C GLY A 31 -7.56 8.29 7.86
N GLU A 32 -6.47 7.97 8.53
CA GLU A 32 -5.18 8.62 8.33
C GLU A 32 -4.48 8.10 7.07
N VAL A 33 -3.90 9.02 6.32
CA VAL A 33 -3.04 8.75 5.17
C VAL A 33 -1.58 8.96 5.56
N VAL A 34 -0.84 7.87 5.68
CA VAL A 34 0.59 7.89 6.00
C VAL A 34 1.40 7.56 4.76
N VAL A 35 2.33 8.44 4.41
CA VAL A 35 3.25 8.21 3.29
C VAL A 35 4.62 7.86 3.82
N VAL A 36 5.22 6.80 3.26
CA VAL A 36 6.55 6.28 3.60
C VAL A 36 7.50 6.61 2.47
N ILE A 37 8.51 7.42 2.72
CA ILE A 37 9.52 7.84 1.75
C ILE A 37 10.93 7.57 2.22
N GLY A 38 11.90 7.63 1.31
CA GLY A 38 13.31 7.41 1.60
C GLY A 38 14.05 6.78 0.41
N PRO A 39 15.37 6.64 0.47
CA PRO A 39 16.19 6.06 -0.60
C PRO A 39 15.76 4.65 -0.99
N SER A 40 16.11 4.22 -2.21
CA SER A 40 15.97 2.82 -2.61
C SER A 40 16.76 1.92 -1.67
N GLY A 41 16.18 0.77 -1.29
CA GLY A 41 16.81 -0.16 -0.36
C GLY A 41 16.73 0.26 1.13
N SER A 42 16.06 1.35 1.49
CA SER A 42 15.93 1.79 2.90
C SER A 42 14.98 0.94 3.76
N GLY A 43 14.28 -0.05 3.19
CA GLY A 43 13.41 -0.96 3.95
C GLY A 43 11.90 -0.69 3.82
N LYS A 44 11.45 0.34 3.10
CA LYS A 44 10.05 0.77 2.97
C LYS A 44 9.09 -0.35 2.55
N SER A 45 9.41 -1.02 1.42
CA SER A 45 8.56 -2.12 0.92
C SER A 45 8.58 -3.33 1.86
N THR A 46 9.71 -3.60 2.53
CA THR A 46 9.79 -4.65 3.55
C THR A 46 8.91 -4.30 4.75
N PHE A 47 8.98 -3.06 5.25
CA PHE A 47 8.09 -2.57 6.29
C PHE A 47 6.61 -2.75 5.90
N LEU A 48 6.23 -2.28 4.70
CA LEU A 48 4.86 -2.39 4.21
C LEU A 48 4.39 -3.86 4.11
N ARG A 49 5.27 -4.77 3.64
CA ARG A 49 4.97 -6.21 3.54
C ARG A 49 4.87 -6.90 4.90
N CYS A 50 5.58 -6.40 5.92
CA CYS A 50 5.35 -6.85 7.29
C CYS A 50 3.98 -6.44 7.81
N LEU A 51 3.46 -5.25 7.43
CA LEU A 51 2.13 -4.78 7.86
C LEU A 51 1.00 -5.70 7.39
N ASN A 52 1.10 -6.36 6.23
CA ASN A 52 0.07 -7.31 5.78
C ASN A 52 0.43 -8.79 6.00
N GLY A 53 1.56 -9.04 6.67
CA GLY A 53 2.05 -10.39 6.96
C GLY A 53 2.54 -11.15 5.73
N LEU A 54 2.83 -10.48 4.59
CA LEU A 54 3.49 -11.11 3.44
C LEU A 54 4.95 -11.42 3.75
N GLU A 55 5.60 -10.55 4.53
CA GLU A 55 6.93 -10.78 5.07
C GLU A 55 6.82 -11.06 6.57
N ALA A 56 7.38 -12.19 7.00
CA ALA A 56 7.48 -12.49 8.43
C ALA A 56 8.58 -11.64 9.07
N PHE A 57 8.29 -11.03 10.20
CA PHE A 57 9.27 -10.26 10.97
C PHE A 57 9.93 -11.13 12.05
N ASP A 58 11.11 -10.73 12.51
CA ASP A 58 11.93 -11.50 13.46
C ASP A 58 11.63 -11.12 14.91
N SER A 59 11.24 -9.86 15.16
CA SER A 59 10.81 -9.40 16.49
C SER A 59 9.88 -8.20 16.38
N GLY A 60 9.21 -7.86 17.48
CA GLY A 60 8.23 -6.81 17.57
C GLY A 60 6.80 -7.30 17.39
N SER A 61 5.88 -6.38 17.14
CA SER A 61 4.48 -6.70 16.86
C SER A 61 3.88 -5.76 15.84
N VAL A 62 2.91 -6.28 15.07
CA VAL A 62 2.07 -5.54 14.13
C VAL A 62 0.63 -5.92 14.38
N SER A 63 -0.21 -4.96 14.72
CA SER A 63 -1.64 -5.20 14.88
C SER A 63 -2.49 -4.24 14.03
N ILE A 64 -3.60 -4.75 13.51
CA ILE A 64 -4.62 -3.97 12.82
C ILE A 64 -5.98 -4.30 13.45
N ASP A 65 -6.64 -3.29 13.99
CA ASP A 65 -7.92 -3.43 14.70
C ASP A 65 -7.91 -4.51 15.77
N GLY A 66 -6.80 -4.63 16.52
CA GLY A 66 -6.64 -5.61 17.59
C GLY A 66 -6.28 -7.02 17.13
N LEU A 67 -6.20 -7.28 15.83
CA LEU A 67 -5.63 -8.51 15.28
C LEU A 67 -4.12 -8.38 15.23
N ASP A 68 -3.39 -9.11 16.06
CA ASP A 68 -1.93 -9.05 16.17
C ASP A 68 -1.28 -10.20 15.41
N LEU A 69 -0.37 -9.88 14.48
CA LEU A 69 0.40 -10.86 13.70
C LEU A 69 1.46 -11.59 14.54
N ALA A 70 1.90 -11.03 15.67
CA ALA A 70 2.82 -11.70 16.57
C ALA A 70 2.15 -12.83 17.37
N ASN A 71 0.81 -12.83 17.47
CA ASN A 71 0.07 -13.89 18.14
C ASN A 71 -0.09 -15.10 17.20
N PRO A 72 0.49 -16.28 17.54
CA PRO A 72 0.41 -17.48 16.69
C PRO A 72 -1.01 -18.04 16.51
N LYS A 73 -1.98 -17.57 17.29
CA LYS A 73 -3.40 -17.93 17.15
C LYS A 73 -4.16 -17.04 16.19
N THR A 74 -3.56 -15.97 15.69
CA THR A 74 -4.21 -15.07 14.75
C THR A 74 -4.43 -15.78 13.41
N ASP A 75 -5.68 -15.81 12.95
CA ASP A 75 -5.98 -16.27 11.59
C ASP A 75 -5.46 -15.24 10.58
N ILE A 76 -4.37 -15.57 9.91
CA ILE A 76 -3.73 -14.72 8.91
C ILE A 76 -4.67 -14.39 7.73
N ASN A 77 -5.61 -15.28 7.40
CA ASN A 77 -6.59 -15.02 6.35
C ASN A 77 -7.65 -14.02 6.81
N ALA A 78 -8.07 -14.10 8.09
CA ALA A 78 -8.94 -13.10 8.70
C ALA A 78 -8.25 -11.73 8.72
N TYR A 79 -6.99 -11.69 9.13
CA TYR A 79 -6.17 -10.47 9.11
C TYR A 79 -6.09 -9.85 7.70
N ARG A 80 -5.68 -10.64 6.69
CA ARG A 80 -5.51 -10.18 5.31
C ARG A 80 -6.81 -9.80 4.62
N ARG A 81 -7.95 -10.23 5.11
CA ARG A 81 -9.27 -9.78 4.62
C ARG A 81 -9.52 -8.29 4.90
N GLU A 82 -8.95 -7.79 5.99
CA GLU A 82 -9.13 -6.40 6.42
C GLU A 82 -8.07 -5.46 5.83
N VAL A 83 -7.07 -6.01 5.11
CA VAL A 83 -5.94 -5.27 4.55
C VAL A 83 -5.87 -5.46 3.05
N GLY A 84 -6.20 -4.43 2.30
CA GLY A 84 -5.96 -4.40 0.85
C GLY A 84 -4.51 -4.05 0.56
N MET A 85 -3.93 -4.66 -0.47
CA MET A 85 -2.58 -4.31 -0.92
C MET A 85 -2.53 -4.16 -2.43
N VAL A 86 -1.90 -3.08 -2.87
CA VAL A 86 -1.60 -2.75 -4.26
C VAL A 86 -0.09 -2.71 -4.43
N PHE A 87 0.41 -3.43 -5.41
CA PHE A 87 1.84 -3.60 -5.66
C PHE A 87 2.31 -2.73 -6.83
N GLN A 88 3.61 -2.54 -6.94
CA GLN A 88 4.27 -1.91 -8.08
C GLN A 88 3.91 -2.61 -9.41
N HIS A 89 3.95 -3.94 -9.44
CA HIS A 89 3.41 -4.73 -10.55
C HIS A 89 1.94 -5.04 -10.28
N PHE A 90 1.11 -4.93 -11.29
CA PHE A 90 -0.36 -4.99 -11.17
C PHE A 90 -0.88 -6.32 -10.64
N ASN A 91 -0.13 -7.41 -10.87
CA ASN A 91 -0.43 -8.78 -10.42
C ASN A 91 -1.85 -9.25 -10.78
N LEU A 92 -2.34 -8.82 -11.95
CA LEU A 92 -3.62 -9.30 -12.47
C LEU A 92 -3.45 -10.70 -13.05
N PHE A 93 -4.51 -11.51 -12.94
CA PHE A 93 -4.54 -12.81 -13.57
C PHE A 93 -4.72 -12.63 -15.09
N PRO A 94 -3.71 -12.94 -15.93
CA PRO A 94 -3.71 -12.58 -17.35
C PRO A 94 -4.72 -13.37 -18.17
N HIS A 95 -5.15 -14.55 -17.68
CA HIS A 95 -6.12 -15.44 -18.31
C HIS A 95 -7.58 -15.16 -17.87
N MET A 96 -7.80 -14.14 -17.06
CA MET A 96 -9.10 -13.69 -16.57
C MET A 96 -9.41 -12.30 -17.09
N THR A 97 -10.67 -12.04 -17.40
CA THR A 97 -11.16 -10.70 -17.70
C THR A 97 -11.02 -9.76 -16.47
N VAL A 98 -11.17 -8.47 -16.69
CA VAL A 98 -11.19 -7.46 -15.61
C VAL A 98 -12.26 -7.82 -14.57
N LEU A 99 -13.47 -8.15 -15.01
CA LEU A 99 -14.56 -8.53 -14.09
C LEU A 99 -14.21 -9.77 -13.26
N GLU A 100 -13.65 -10.80 -13.90
CA GLU A 100 -13.27 -12.04 -13.22
C GLU A 100 -12.14 -11.80 -12.20
N ASN A 101 -11.16 -10.96 -12.51
CA ASN A 101 -10.12 -10.53 -11.57
C ASN A 101 -10.72 -9.92 -10.29
N LEU A 102 -11.73 -9.06 -10.41
CA LEU A 102 -12.39 -8.43 -9.27
C LEU A 102 -13.31 -9.40 -8.51
N CYS A 103 -13.95 -10.34 -9.22
CA CYS A 103 -14.91 -11.26 -8.62
C CYS A 103 -14.26 -12.44 -7.89
N LEU A 104 -13.02 -12.83 -8.23
CA LEU A 104 -12.40 -14.04 -7.72
C LEU A 104 -12.28 -14.06 -6.19
N ALA A 105 -11.64 -13.06 -5.61
CA ALA A 105 -11.44 -12.98 -4.16
C ALA A 105 -12.78 -12.84 -3.41
N GLN A 106 -13.72 -12.09 -3.94
CA GLN A 106 -15.06 -11.96 -3.38
C GLN A 106 -15.80 -13.31 -3.31
N LYS A 107 -15.65 -14.14 -4.36
CA LYS A 107 -16.24 -15.49 -4.42
C LYS A 107 -15.61 -16.42 -3.38
N ILE A 108 -14.28 -16.49 -3.34
CA ILE A 108 -13.54 -17.48 -2.55
C ILE A 108 -13.52 -17.10 -1.07
N VAL A 109 -13.20 -15.83 -0.77
CA VAL A 109 -12.90 -15.38 0.59
C VAL A 109 -14.13 -14.80 1.28
N ARG A 110 -14.86 -13.88 0.61
CA ARG A 110 -16.09 -13.27 1.16
C ARG A 110 -17.34 -14.12 0.92
N LYS A 111 -17.26 -15.16 0.07
CA LYS A 111 -18.36 -16.09 -0.29
C LYS A 111 -19.60 -15.36 -0.84
N ARG A 112 -19.41 -14.20 -1.47
CA ARG A 112 -20.50 -13.41 -2.09
C ARG A 112 -21.16 -14.12 -3.25
N GLY A 113 -22.47 -13.96 -3.37
CA GLY A 113 -23.27 -14.43 -4.51
C GLY A 113 -22.84 -13.80 -5.83
N LYS A 114 -23.21 -14.41 -6.97
CA LYS A 114 -22.80 -13.95 -8.30
C LYS A 114 -23.24 -12.51 -8.58
N VAL A 115 -24.50 -12.19 -8.34
CA VAL A 115 -25.07 -10.87 -8.59
C VAL A 115 -24.34 -9.80 -7.75
N GLU A 116 -24.26 -10.01 -6.44
CA GLU A 116 -23.64 -9.09 -5.50
C GLU A 116 -22.17 -8.75 -5.87
N ARG A 117 -21.35 -9.79 -6.17
CA ARG A 117 -19.94 -9.56 -6.49
C ARG A 117 -19.75 -8.87 -7.84
N GLU A 118 -20.61 -9.13 -8.84
CA GLU A 118 -20.54 -8.48 -10.15
C GLU A 118 -21.00 -7.02 -10.07
N GLU A 119 -22.09 -6.73 -9.36
CA GLU A 119 -22.56 -5.36 -9.10
C GLU A 119 -21.48 -4.53 -8.41
N LYS A 120 -20.90 -5.07 -7.32
CA LYS A 120 -19.82 -4.40 -6.61
C LYS A 120 -18.59 -4.19 -7.49
N ALA A 121 -18.18 -5.20 -8.26
CA ALA A 121 -17.04 -5.08 -9.18
C ALA A 121 -17.29 -3.97 -10.21
N ARG A 122 -18.47 -3.91 -10.82
CA ARG A 122 -18.83 -2.87 -11.80
C ARG A 122 -18.86 -1.47 -11.17
N ALA A 123 -19.43 -1.33 -9.97
CA ALA A 123 -19.44 -0.06 -9.25
C ALA A 123 -18.01 0.45 -8.97
N LEU A 124 -17.10 -0.43 -8.52
CA LEU A 124 -15.71 -0.07 -8.27
C LEU A 124 -14.93 0.23 -9.56
N LEU A 125 -15.19 -0.50 -10.65
CA LEU A 125 -14.59 -0.17 -11.95
C LEU A 125 -15.05 1.19 -12.48
N ALA A 126 -16.32 1.54 -12.28
CA ALA A 126 -16.84 2.86 -12.61
C ALA A 126 -16.15 3.93 -11.73
N LYS A 127 -16.01 3.69 -10.43
CA LYS A 127 -15.34 4.58 -9.48
C LYS A 127 -13.89 4.89 -9.87
N VAL A 128 -13.13 3.90 -10.35
CA VAL A 128 -11.75 4.10 -10.83
C VAL A 128 -11.67 4.49 -12.33
N GLY A 129 -12.79 4.85 -12.94
CA GLY A 129 -12.85 5.41 -14.30
C GLY A 129 -12.61 4.44 -15.46
N ILE A 130 -12.82 3.13 -15.25
CA ILE A 130 -12.59 2.09 -16.27
C ILE A 130 -13.75 1.11 -16.44
N GLY A 131 -14.98 1.54 -16.14
CA GLY A 131 -16.18 0.71 -16.22
C GLY A 131 -16.44 0.09 -17.61
N GLN A 132 -16.00 0.76 -18.68
CA GLN A 132 -16.13 0.28 -20.07
C GLN A 132 -15.21 -0.90 -20.40
N LYS A 133 -14.19 -1.20 -19.56
CA LYS A 133 -13.19 -2.25 -19.78
C LYS A 133 -13.52 -3.57 -19.08
N VAL A 134 -14.72 -3.73 -18.56
CA VAL A 134 -15.14 -4.85 -17.70
C VAL A 134 -14.91 -6.23 -18.29
N ASN A 135 -15.05 -6.38 -19.62
CA ASN A 135 -14.88 -7.66 -20.35
C ASN A 135 -13.50 -7.80 -21.01
N GLU A 136 -12.62 -6.81 -20.90
CA GLU A 136 -11.29 -6.89 -21.47
C GLU A 136 -10.36 -7.77 -20.63
N TYR A 137 -9.31 -8.27 -21.26
CA TYR A 137 -8.20 -8.95 -20.58
C TYR A 137 -7.09 -7.96 -20.21
N PRO A 138 -6.29 -8.23 -19.16
CA PRO A 138 -5.19 -7.35 -18.75
C PRO A 138 -4.25 -6.95 -19.89
N SER A 139 -3.96 -7.84 -20.82
CA SER A 139 -3.08 -7.58 -21.98
C SER A 139 -3.60 -6.50 -22.95
N ARG A 140 -4.86 -6.11 -22.84
CA ARG A 140 -5.48 -5.06 -23.65
C ARG A 140 -5.61 -3.72 -22.91
N LEU A 141 -5.03 -3.62 -21.74
CA LEU A 141 -5.07 -2.44 -20.89
C LEU A 141 -3.71 -1.75 -20.85
N SER A 142 -3.70 -0.42 -20.79
CA SER A 142 -2.50 0.33 -20.46
C SER A 142 -2.03 0.05 -19.02
N GLY A 143 -0.79 0.38 -18.69
CA GLY A 143 -0.25 0.22 -17.33
C GLY A 143 -1.12 0.91 -16.27
N GLY A 144 -1.48 2.18 -16.50
CA GLY A 144 -2.36 2.93 -15.59
C GLY A 144 -3.76 2.30 -15.45
N GLN A 145 -4.32 1.75 -16.54
CA GLN A 145 -5.58 1.02 -16.48
C GLN A 145 -5.44 -0.28 -15.67
N GLN A 146 -4.35 -1.03 -15.87
CA GLN A 146 -4.09 -2.24 -15.08
C GLN A 146 -3.94 -1.94 -13.59
N GLN A 147 -3.27 -0.83 -13.24
CA GLN A 147 -3.12 -0.41 -11.85
C GLN A 147 -4.45 -0.01 -11.23
N ARG A 148 -5.28 0.73 -11.96
CA ARG A 148 -6.64 1.06 -11.47
C ARG A 148 -7.51 -0.18 -11.29
N VAL A 149 -7.38 -1.21 -12.16
CA VAL A 149 -8.01 -2.53 -11.93
C VAL A 149 -7.48 -3.17 -10.65
N ALA A 150 -6.16 -3.12 -10.40
CA ALA A 150 -5.58 -3.69 -9.19
C ALA A 150 -6.08 -2.99 -7.91
N ILE A 151 -6.24 -1.66 -7.93
CA ILE A 151 -6.86 -0.87 -6.85
C ILE A 151 -8.31 -1.32 -6.64
N ALA A 152 -9.12 -1.34 -7.72
CA ALA A 152 -10.53 -1.76 -7.64
C ALA A 152 -10.66 -3.20 -7.12
N ARG A 153 -9.77 -4.11 -7.52
CA ARG A 153 -9.73 -5.50 -7.02
C ARG A 153 -9.49 -5.56 -5.51
N ALA A 154 -8.55 -4.77 -5.00
CA ALA A 154 -8.30 -4.69 -3.56
C ALA A 154 -9.52 -4.14 -2.80
N LEU A 155 -10.14 -3.07 -3.31
CA LEU A 155 -11.35 -2.46 -2.74
C LEU A 155 -12.56 -3.40 -2.75
N CYS A 156 -12.66 -4.36 -3.67
CA CYS A 156 -13.71 -5.37 -3.69
C CYS A 156 -13.81 -6.19 -2.40
N MET A 157 -12.74 -6.24 -1.62
CA MET A 157 -12.70 -6.97 -0.36
C MET A 157 -13.23 -6.16 0.83
N ASP A 158 -13.66 -4.90 0.66
CA ASP A 158 -14.01 -3.97 1.74
C ASP A 158 -12.93 -3.91 2.84
N PRO A 159 -11.67 -3.62 2.47
CA PRO A 159 -10.61 -3.57 3.44
C PRO A 159 -10.77 -2.34 4.34
N LYS A 160 -10.30 -2.46 5.59
CA LYS A 160 -10.23 -1.32 6.53
C LYS A 160 -9.01 -0.45 6.28
N VAL A 161 -7.96 -1.04 5.70
CA VAL A 161 -6.68 -0.39 5.39
C VAL A 161 -6.28 -0.74 3.97
N MET A 162 -5.77 0.25 3.24
CA MET A 162 -5.13 0.06 1.94
C MET A 162 -3.63 0.33 2.04
N LEU A 163 -2.83 -0.64 1.61
CA LEU A 163 -1.39 -0.54 1.51
C LEU A 163 -0.99 -0.39 0.04
N PHE A 164 -0.14 0.59 -0.27
CA PHE A 164 0.35 0.85 -1.63
C PHE A 164 1.88 0.75 -1.66
N ASP A 165 2.42 -0.23 -2.39
CA ASP A 165 3.86 -0.46 -2.56
C ASP A 165 4.30 0.08 -3.93
N GLU A 166 4.69 1.34 -3.99
CA GLU A 166 5.14 2.06 -5.19
C GLU A 166 4.18 1.91 -6.38
N PRO A 167 2.89 2.30 -6.26
CA PRO A 167 1.86 1.98 -7.24
C PRO A 167 2.05 2.63 -8.61
N THR A 168 2.94 3.61 -8.74
CA THR A 168 3.19 4.37 -9.98
C THR A 168 4.53 4.06 -10.63
N SER A 169 5.47 3.40 -9.94
CA SER A 169 6.86 3.25 -10.39
C SER A 169 7.04 2.36 -11.64
N ALA A 170 6.03 1.55 -12.00
CA ALA A 170 6.03 0.76 -13.24
C ALA A 170 5.20 1.40 -14.37
N LEU A 171 4.83 2.68 -14.24
CA LEU A 171 3.98 3.39 -15.19
C LEU A 171 4.77 4.42 -16.00
N ASP A 172 4.31 4.65 -17.23
CA ASP A 172 4.74 5.81 -18.00
C ASP A 172 4.26 7.11 -17.33
N PRO A 173 5.03 8.22 -17.37
CA PRO A 173 4.69 9.46 -16.68
C PRO A 173 3.28 10.00 -17.00
N GLU A 174 2.82 9.82 -18.24
CA GLU A 174 1.48 10.26 -18.68
C GLU A 174 0.33 9.52 -17.96
N MET A 175 0.60 8.34 -17.41
CA MET A 175 -0.40 7.49 -16.74
C MET A 175 -0.40 7.62 -15.21
N VAL A 176 0.63 8.25 -14.63
CA VAL A 176 0.80 8.41 -13.18
C VAL A 176 -0.36 9.20 -12.59
N GLY A 177 -0.71 10.33 -13.22
CA GLY A 177 -1.77 11.23 -12.73
C GLY A 177 -3.10 10.53 -12.50
N GLU A 178 -3.54 9.66 -13.43
CA GLU A 178 -4.82 8.95 -13.31
C GLU A 178 -4.87 8.00 -12.10
N VAL A 179 -3.74 7.40 -11.72
CA VAL A 179 -3.64 6.51 -10.56
C VAL A 179 -3.63 7.33 -9.26
N LEU A 180 -2.88 8.44 -9.24
CA LEU A 180 -2.81 9.34 -8.08
C LEU A 180 -4.17 9.98 -7.79
N GLU A 181 -4.95 10.37 -8.80
CA GLU A 181 -6.31 10.88 -8.62
C GLU A 181 -7.25 9.85 -7.97
N VAL A 182 -7.14 8.57 -8.34
CA VAL A 182 -7.89 7.52 -7.65
C VAL A 182 -7.48 7.42 -6.18
N MET A 183 -6.16 7.46 -5.89
CA MET A 183 -5.67 7.40 -4.51
C MET A 183 -6.10 8.64 -3.69
N LYS A 184 -6.11 9.83 -4.30
CA LYS A 184 -6.62 11.07 -3.68
C LYS A 184 -8.10 10.95 -3.34
N THR A 185 -8.92 10.47 -4.27
CA THR A 185 -10.35 10.21 -4.02
C THR A 185 -10.57 9.26 -2.83
N LEU A 186 -9.75 8.21 -2.70
CA LEU A 186 -9.84 7.29 -1.57
C LEU A 186 -9.46 7.96 -0.24
N ALA A 187 -8.48 8.86 -0.23
CA ALA A 187 -8.10 9.65 0.93
C ALA A 187 -9.25 10.57 1.38
N GLU A 188 -9.85 11.30 0.43
CA GLU A 188 -10.98 12.19 0.66
C GLU A 188 -12.21 11.45 1.21
N GLU A 189 -12.40 10.19 0.85
CA GLU A 189 -13.45 9.32 1.40
C GLU A 189 -13.12 8.75 2.79
N GLY A 190 -11.97 9.09 3.37
CA GLY A 190 -11.54 8.67 4.70
C GLY A 190 -10.98 7.24 4.76
N MET A 191 -10.47 6.72 3.64
CA MET A 191 -9.78 5.43 3.63
C MET A 191 -8.45 5.53 4.40
N THR A 192 -8.23 4.61 5.36
CA THR A 192 -6.93 4.50 6.02
C THR A 192 -5.90 3.95 5.05
N MET A 193 -4.82 4.68 4.81
CA MET A 193 -3.81 4.30 3.81
C MET A 193 -2.39 4.38 4.34
N VAL A 194 -1.55 3.41 3.93
CA VAL A 194 -0.09 3.51 4.06
C VAL A 194 0.52 3.35 2.67
N CYS A 195 1.21 4.39 2.19
CA CYS A 195 1.67 4.50 0.81
C CYS A 195 3.19 4.63 0.76
N VAL A 196 3.89 3.65 0.21
CA VAL A 196 5.28 3.82 -0.23
C VAL A 196 5.26 4.45 -1.61
N THR A 197 5.88 5.62 -1.78
CA THR A 197 5.87 6.33 -3.07
C THR A 197 7.12 7.20 -3.25
N HIS A 198 7.44 7.48 -4.51
CA HIS A 198 8.41 8.49 -4.93
C HIS A 198 7.74 9.76 -5.47
N GLU A 199 6.42 9.82 -5.45
CA GLU A 199 5.63 10.98 -5.90
C GLU A 199 5.55 12.04 -4.78
N MET A 200 6.54 12.94 -4.75
CA MET A 200 6.64 13.95 -3.67
C MET A 200 5.47 14.92 -3.67
N GLY A 201 4.92 15.27 -4.85
CA GLY A 201 3.72 16.09 -4.98
C GLY A 201 2.51 15.46 -4.29
N PHE A 202 2.27 14.17 -4.55
CA PHE A 202 1.22 13.40 -3.88
C PHE A 202 1.44 13.33 -2.37
N ALA A 203 2.66 13.01 -1.94
CA ALA A 203 3.00 12.95 -0.52
C ALA A 203 2.72 14.27 0.20
N ARG A 204 3.07 15.41 -0.43
CA ARG A 204 2.85 16.75 0.16
C ARG A 204 1.37 17.14 0.21
N GLU A 205 0.57 16.77 -0.80
CA GLU A 205 -0.82 17.20 -0.94
C GLU A 205 -1.80 16.33 -0.14
N VAL A 206 -1.56 15.02 -0.09
CA VAL A 206 -2.58 14.04 0.32
C VAL A 206 -2.28 13.41 1.68
N SER A 207 -1.02 13.38 2.13
CA SER A 207 -0.70 12.72 3.39
C SER A 207 -1.01 13.58 4.61
N ASP A 208 -1.46 12.92 5.67
CA ASP A 208 -1.55 13.51 7.02
C ASP A 208 -0.19 13.46 7.73
N ARG A 209 0.62 12.44 7.39
CA ARG A 209 1.92 12.19 8.00
C ARG A 209 2.91 11.55 7.04
N VAL A 210 4.18 11.92 7.17
CA VAL A 210 5.29 11.39 6.40
C VAL A 210 6.24 10.65 7.32
N LEU A 211 6.55 9.40 6.97
CA LEU A 211 7.56 8.57 7.60
C LEU A 211 8.79 8.50 6.70
N PHE A 212 9.92 9.02 7.16
CA PHE A 212 11.18 8.96 6.42
C PHE A 212 12.03 7.78 6.89
N PHE A 213 12.29 6.86 5.96
CA PHE A 213 13.10 5.65 6.19
C PHE A 213 14.48 5.79 5.57
N ASP A 214 15.51 5.44 6.35
CA ASP A 214 16.87 5.23 5.84
C ASP A 214 17.57 4.10 6.61
N HIS A 215 18.30 3.24 5.89
CA HIS A 215 19.03 2.08 6.46
C HIS A 215 18.18 1.22 7.44
N GLY A 216 16.93 0.94 7.10
CA GLY A 216 16.02 0.12 7.90
C GLY A 216 15.36 0.86 9.08
N LYS A 217 15.71 2.11 9.34
CA LYS A 217 15.21 2.89 10.48
C LYS A 217 14.21 3.95 10.05
N LEU A 218 13.25 4.20 10.93
CA LEU A 218 12.40 5.38 10.87
C LEU A 218 13.15 6.56 11.50
N LEU A 219 13.65 7.46 10.66
CA LEU A 219 14.47 8.59 11.11
C LEU A 219 13.65 9.84 11.42
N GLU A 220 12.55 10.06 10.68
CA GLU A 220 11.66 11.17 10.91
C GLU A 220 10.21 10.76 10.71
N ASP A 221 9.33 11.26 11.57
CA ASP A 221 7.88 11.07 11.56
C ASP A 221 7.26 12.46 11.81
N ALA A 222 6.74 13.09 10.75
CA ALA A 222 6.32 14.48 10.80
C ALA A 222 5.11 14.76 9.90
N ALA A 223 4.42 15.88 10.18
CA ALA A 223 3.42 16.41 9.26
C ALA A 223 4.07 16.83 7.93
N PRO A 224 3.35 16.75 6.78
CA PRO A 224 3.93 17.04 5.47
C PRO A 224 4.60 18.40 5.38
N VAL A 225 3.95 19.45 5.86
CA VAL A 225 4.50 20.83 5.83
C VAL A 225 5.86 20.87 6.54
N GLN A 226 5.95 20.31 7.74
CA GLN A 226 7.20 20.28 8.50
C GLN A 226 8.26 19.45 7.77
N PHE A 227 7.91 18.25 7.30
CA PHE A 227 8.86 17.38 6.62
C PHE A 227 9.44 18.00 5.35
N PHE A 228 8.61 18.61 4.50
CA PHE A 228 9.05 19.15 3.21
C PHE A 228 9.70 20.53 3.31
N GLU A 229 9.36 21.34 4.33
CA GLU A 229 9.88 22.71 4.47
C GLU A 229 11.02 22.82 5.49
N GLN A 230 10.95 22.07 6.59
CA GLN A 230 11.88 22.13 7.70
C GLN A 230 12.14 20.74 8.32
N PRO A 231 12.67 19.78 7.53
CA PRO A 231 13.00 18.46 8.07
C PRO A 231 14.03 18.55 9.19
N ASN A 232 13.81 17.80 10.26
CA ASN A 232 14.69 17.80 11.43
C ASN A 232 15.93 16.93 11.22
N ASP A 233 15.78 15.78 10.56
CA ASP A 233 16.86 14.85 10.38
C ASP A 233 17.79 15.26 9.23
N PRO A 234 19.13 15.31 9.43
CA PRO A 234 20.09 15.69 8.38
C PRO A 234 20.04 14.75 7.13
N ARG A 235 19.67 13.48 7.30
CA ARG A 235 19.51 12.55 6.19
C ARG A 235 18.27 12.87 5.38
N ALA A 236 17.16 13.24 6.05
CA ALA A 236 15.95 13.73 5.39
C ALA A 236 16.23 15.00 4.59
N GLN A 237 16.96 15.98 5.16
CA GLN A 237 17.40 17.19 4.46
C GLN A 237 18.23 16.87 3.21
N ALA A 238 19.20 15.96 3.33
CA ALA A 238 20.04 15.56 2.20
C ALA A 238 19.25 14.85 1.12
N PHE A 239 18.29 14.00 1.49
CA PHE A 239 17.40 13.30 0.56
C PHE A 239 16.51 14.28 -0.20
N LEU A 240 15.85 15.20 0.48
CA LEU A 240 14.96 16.19 -0.16
C LEU A 240 15.70 17.11 -1.15
N ARG A 241 16.94 17.50 -0.88
CA ARG A 241 17.76 18.27 -1.83
C ARG A 241 18.10 17.53 -3.12
N GLN A 242 17.98 16.20 -3.14
CA GLN A 242 18.26 15.38 -4.32
C GLN A 242 17.01 15.11 -5.17
N VAL A 243 15.82 15.16 -4.53
CA VAL A 243 14.56 14.74 -5.18
C VAL A 243 13.61 15.90 -5.49
N LEU A 244 13.83 17.08 -4.90
CA LEU A 244 13.15 18.36 -5.17
C LEU A 244 14.06 19.32 -5.91
#